data_10fbbfd621ad058a431e6beaa2efa975
#
_entry.id   10fbbfd621ad058a431e6beaa2efa975
#
_cell.length_a   1.000
_cell.length_b   1.000
_cell.length_c   1.000
_cell.angle_alpha   90.00
_cell.angle_beta   90.00
_cell.angle_gamma   90.00
#
_symmetry.space_group_name_H-M   'P 1'
#
loop_
_entity.id
_entity.type
_entity.pdbx_description
1 polymer ?
#
loop_
_entity_poly.entity_id
_entity_poly.type
_entity_poly.pdbx_seq_one_letter_code
_entity_poly.pdbx_strand_id
1 'polypeptide(L)'
;MIRTFFAALLIALPSAALAQAKSCIVPDALPELRAEAPPPGQIRKVPVTGYLLSLSWSPQYCRDKQGNPADASQCGKDARFGFILHGLWPEGDRQIDPAWCGEAKPLDAGLVKQHFCMTPSARLLQHEWAKHGTCMADKPDRYFRAASILYRAVRFPDMNALSRRGVTTGVFAAEFARINRGMTPAMVRIMTTPGNWLKEVRICMDTAFKPRPCPKGEPTAPPKRRLNIWRDER
;
A
#
# COMPACT_ATOMS: atom_id res chain seq x y z
N MET A 1 -27.54 31.17 46.87
CA MET A 1 -26.70 29.97 46.61
C MET A 1 -26.88 29.60 45.14
N ILE A 2 -25.95 30.04 44.31
CA ILE A 2 -25.98 29.80 42.86
C ILE A 2 -25.09 28.56 42.61
N ARG A 3 -25.71 27.46 42.17
CA ARG A 3 -24.98 26.24 41.76
C ARG A 3 -24.62 26.36 40.29
N THR A 4 -23.35 26.61 40.02
CA THR A 4 -22.75 26.57 38.67
C THR A 4 -22.56 25.12 38.25
N PHE A 5 -23.34 24.66 37.27
CA PHE A 5 -23.09 23.36 36.60
C PHE A 5 -21.98 23.52 35.56
N PHE A 6 -20.80 22.96 35.82
CA PHE A 6 -19.79 22.78 34.81
C PHE A 6 -20.19 21.58 33.91
N ALA A 7 -20.62 21.88 32.71
CA ALA A 7 -20.79 20.85 31.67
C ALA A 7 -19.39 20.47 31.10
N ALA A 8 -18.91 19.30 31.44
CA ALA A 8 -17.69 18.77 30.84
C ALA A 8 -17.95 18.39 29.37
N LEU A 9 -17.41 19.19 28.47
CA LEU A 9 -17.45 18.93 27.03
C LEU A 9 -16.47 17.76 26.73
N LEU A 10 -16.98 16.54 26.59
CA LEU A 10 -16.23 15.37 26.11
C LEU A 10 -15.89 15.62 24.64
N ILE A 11 -14.68 16.10 24.38
CA ILE A 11 -14.10 16.14 23.03
C ILE A 11 -13.81 14.69 22.65
N ALA A 12 -14.70 14.10 21.86
CA ALA A 12 -14.45 12.85 21.17
C ALA A 12 -13.31 13.10 20.16
N LEU A 13 -12.09 12.74 20.52
CA LEU A 13 -10.97 12.70 19.59
C LEU A 13 -11.37 11.75 18.46
N PRO A 14 -11.31 12.18 17.19
CA PRO A 14 -11.55 11.27 16.08
C PRO A 14 -10.52 10.16 16.21
N SER A 15 -10.97 8.93 16.39
CA SER A 15 -10.12 7.74 16.27
C SER A 15 -9.47 7.85 14.91
N ALA A 16 -8.20 8.22 14.87
CA ALA A 16 -7.41 8.13 13.66
C ALA A 16 -7.67 6.71 13.16
N ALA A 17 -8.12 6.58 11.90
CA ALA A 17 -8.26 5.30 11.24
C ALA A 17 -6.85 4.72 11.16
N LEU A 18 -6.44 4.15 12.30
CA LEU A 18 -5.13 3.54 12.45
C LEU A 18 -5.06 2.44 11.41
N ALA A 19 -4.00 2.53 10.69
CA ALA A 19 -3.40 1.53 9.85
C ALA A 19 -4.28 0.29 9.64
N GLN A 20 -4.45 -0.09 8.41
CA GLN A 20 -5.16 -1.29 7.96
C GLN A 20 -4.63 -2.61 8.59
N ALA A 21 -3.65 -2.53 9.49
CA ALA A 21 -3.21 -3.62 10.36
C ALA A 21 -4.13 -3.68 11.60
N LYS A 22 -5.18 -4.49 11.52
CA LYS A 22 -6.10 -4.74 12.64
C LYS A 22 -5.47 -5.66 13.69
N SER A 23 -4.62 -6.58 13.26
CA SER A 23 -3.76 -7.41 14.10
C SER A 23 -2.46 -7.67 13.36
N CYS A 24 -1.33 -7.33 13.98
CA CYS A 24 0.00 -7.52 13.43
C CYS A 24 0.96 -7.95 14.53
N ILE A 25 1.57 -9.11 14.34
CA ILE A 25 2.64 -9.61 15.21
C ILE A 25 3.94 -9.47 14.44
N VAL A 26 4.84 -8.64 14.96
CA VAL A 26 6.20 -8.54 14.41
C VAL A 26 6.99 -9.75 14.90
N PRO A 27 7.55 -10.59 14.02
CA PRO A 27 8.30 -11.77 14.43
C PRO A 27 9.56 -11.41 15.22
N ASP A 28 9.87 -12.16 16.26
CA ASP A 28 11.13 -12.01 17.00
C ASP A 28 12.34 -12.33 16.12
N ALA A 29 12.25 -13.41 15.36
CA ALA A 29 13.23 -13.82 14.37
C ALA A 29 12.71 -13.53 12.94
N LEU A 30 13.48 -12.78 12.17
CA LEU A 30 13.21 -12.55 10.76
C LEU A 30 13.93 -13.62 9.91
N PRO A 31 13.42 -13.94 8.71
CA PRO A 31 14.17 -14.77 7.77
C PRO A 31 15.46 -14.06 7.39
N GLU A 32 16.50 -14.83 7.12
CA GLU A 32 17.74 -14.31 6.55
C GLU A 32 17.45 -13.58 5.23
N LEU A 33 17.78 -12.29 5.19
CA LEU A 33 17.70 -11.50 3.98
C LEU A 33 19.04 -11.55 3.24
N ARG A 34 18.98 -11.55 1.93
CA ARG A 34 20.15 -11.52 1.05
C ARG A 34 20.07 -10.31 0.14
N ALA A 35 21.23 -9.87 -0.32
CA ALA A 35 21.30 -8.90 -1.41
C ALA A 35 20.51 -9.45 -2.61
N GLU A 36 19.66 -8.64 -3.18
CA GLU A 36 18.85 -9.02 -4.33
C GLU A 36 19.45 -8.40 -5.58
N ALA A 37 19.88 -9.28 -6.50
CA ALA A 37 20.43 -8.88 -7.77
C ALA A 37 19.31 -8.68 -8.81
N PRO A 38 19.45 -7.68 -9.70
CA PRO A 38 18.51 -7.50 -10.80
C PRO A 38 18.55 -8.67 -11.77
N PRO A 39 17.41 -9.14 -12.27
CA PRO A 39 17.41 -10.06 -13.40
C PRO A 39 18.09 -9.43 -14.62
N PRO A 40 18.69 -10.22 -15.51
CA PRO A 40 19.35 -9.72 -16.71
C PRO A 40 18.47 -8.75 -17.51
N GLY A 41 19.01 -7.59 -17.89
CA GLY A 41 18.31 -6.59 -18.69
C GLY A 41 17.25 -5.75 -17.95
N GLN A 42 17.10 -5.92 -16.63
CA GLN A 42 16.09 -5.17 -15.87
C GLN A 42 16.60 -3.89 -15.19
N ILE A 43 17.89 -3.61 -15.28
CA ILE A 43 18.44 -2.33 -14.77
C ILE A 43 17.95 -1.19 -15.68
N ARG A 44 17.24 -0.22 -15.10
CA ARG A 44 16.78 0.97 -15.82
C ARG A 44 17.06 2.22 -15.00
N LYS A 45 18.09 2.96 -15.40
CA LYS A 45 18.48 4.25 -14.78
C LYS A 45 17.98 5.39 -15.64
N VAL A 46 16.68 5.65 -15.56
CA VAL A 46 16.01 6.74 -16.27
C VAL A 46 15.52 7.80 -15.29
N PRO A 47 15.30 9.07 -15.73
CA PRO A 47 14.79 10.12 -14.85
C PRO A 47 13.44 9.74 -14.23
N VAL A 48 13.28 10.08 -12.94
CA VAL A 48 12.01 9.95 -12.25
C VAL A 48 11.10 11.12 -12.60
N THR A 49 9.92 10.84 -13.12
CA THR A 49 8.91 11.85 -13.51
C THR A 49 7.69 11.85 -12.59
N GLY A 50 7.59 10.88 -11.69
CA GLY A 50 6.53 10.73 -10.70
C GLY A 50 6.68 9.49 -9.89
N TYR A 51 5.64 9.17 -9.12
CA TYR A 51 5.62 8.00 -8.24
C TYR A 51 4.25 7.33 -8.25
N LEU A 52 4.26 6.05 -7.94
CA LEU A 52 3.08 5.22 -7.77
C LEU A 52 3.09 4.61 -6.38
N LEU A 53 2.13 4.99 -5.53
CA LEU A 53 1.93 4.33 -4.24
C LEU A 53 0.99 3.15 -4.43
N SER A 54 1.51 1.94 -4.29
CA SER A 54 0.78 0.69 -4.48
C SER A 54 0.34 0.08 -3.16
N LEU A 55 -0.96 -0.22 -3.06
CA LEU A 55 -1.65 -0.67 -1.85
C LEU A 55 -2.37 -1.99 -2.14
N SER A 56 -1.86 -3.10 -1.62
CA SER A 56 -2.44 -4.42 -1.86
C SER A 56 -3.57 -4.72 -0.88
N TRP A 57 -4.69 -5.25 -1.39
CA TRP A 57 -5.81 -5.72 -0.58
C TRP A 57 -5.50 -7.10 0.02
N SER A 58 -5.09 -7.12 1.28
CA SER A 58 -4.60 -8.30 1.96
C SER A 58 -5.60 -9.47 2.00
N PRO A 59 -6.91 -9.26 2.24
CA PRO A 59 -7.86 -10.37 2.23
C PRO A 59 -7.90 -11.15 0.91
N GLN A 60 -7.81 -10.45 -0.25
CA GLN A 60 -7.73 -11.13 -1.54
C GLN A 60 -6.39 -11.85 -1.73
N TYR A 61 -5.28 -11.24 -1.30
CA TYR A 61 -3.97 -11.89 -1.35
C TYR A 61 -3.95 -13.19 -0.54
N CYS A 62 -4.56 -13.16 0.65
CA CYS A 62 -4.57 -14.30 1.57
C CYS A 62 -5.61 -15.37 1.26
N ARG A 63 -6.51 -15.14 0.28
CA ARG A 63 -7.58 -16.07 -0.05
C ARG A 63 -7.09 -17.50 -0.29
N ASP A 64 -6.01 -17.63 -1.05
CA ASP A 64 -5.46 -18.91 -1.46
C ASP A 64 -4.09 -19.21 -0.78
N LYS A 65 -3.75 -18.46 0.28
CA LYS A 65 -2.44 -18.53 0.96
C LYS A 65 -2.53 -18.88 2.45
N GLN A 66 -3.72 -19.17 2.91
CA GLN A 66 -3.93 -19.63 4.28
C GLN A 66 -3.20 -20.96 4.52
N GLY A 67 -2.49 -21.07 5.65
CA GLY A 67 -1.69 -22.24 5.97
C GLY A 67 -0.31 -22.31 5.30
N ASN A 68 0.02 -21.38 4.40
CA ASN A 68 1.37 -21.31 3.85
C ASN A 68 2.31 -20.63 4.87
N PRO A 69 3.34 -21.32 5.38
CA PRO A 69 4.27 -20.74 6.35
C PRO A 69 4.98 -19.48 5.85
N ALA A 70 5.25 -19.37 4.56
CA ALA A 70 5.92 -18.21 3.96
C ALA A 70 5.05 -16.94 4.02
N ASP A 71 3.73 -17.07 4.08
CA ASP A 71 2.76 -15.99 4.14
C ASP A 71 2.13 -15.84 5.55
N ALA A 72 2.59 -16.60 6.55
CA ALA A 72 1.98 -16.65 7.88
C ALA A 72 1.90 -15.29 8.57
N SER A 73 2.90 -14.42 8.38
CA SER A 73 2.91 -13.06 8.96
C SER A 73 1.82 -12.15 8.42
N GLN A 74 1.30 -12.41 7.22
CA GLN A 74 0.22 -11.64 6.61
C GLN A 74 -1.11 -12.39 6.63
N CYS A 75 -1.08 -13.71 6.44
CA CYS A 75 -2.24 -14.55 6.17
C CYS A 75 -2.54 -15.56 7.28
N GLY A 76 -1.71 -15.65 8.31
CA GLY A 76 -1.90 -16.54 9.45
C GLY A 76 -3.13 -16.17 10.30
N LYS A 77 -3.52 -17.09 11.18
CA LYS A 77 -4.72 -16.97 12.02
C LYS A 77 -4.75 -15.71 12.91
N ASP A 78 -3.58 -15.25 13.34
CA ASP A 78 -3.41 -14.10 14.24
C ASP A 78 -3.13 -12.79 13.50
N ALA A 79 -3.00 -12.86 12.17
CA ALA A 79 -2.72 -11.71 11.31
C ALA A 79 -4.00 -11.22 10.64
N ARG A 80 -4.32 -9.92 10.78
CA ARG A 80 -5.48 -9.29 10.14
C ARG A 80 -5.10 -7.95 9.54
N PHE A 81 -5.10 -7.91 8.23
CA PHE A 81 -4.79 -6.72 7.47
C PHE A 81 -5.90 -6.37 6.49
N GLY A 82 -6.15 -5.09 6.32
CA GLY A 82 -6.88 -4.53 5.19
C GLY A 82 -5.93 -4.27 4.01
N PHE A 83 -5.73 -3.01 3.67
CA PHE A 83 -4.70 -2.63 2.72
C PHE A 83 -3.33 -2.62 3.40
N ILE A 84 -2.34 -3.22 2.77
CA ILE A 84 -0.93 -3.10 3.13
C ILE A 84 -0.21 -2.25 2.10
N LEU A 85 0.90 -1.65 2.46
CA LEU A 85 1.80 -1.03 1.50
C LEU A 85 2.53 -2.14 0.73
N HIS A 86 2.27 -2.23 -0.59
CA HIS A 86 3.08 -3.02 -1.49
C HIS A 86 4.40 -2.32 -1.71
N GLY A 87 4.37 -1.09 -2.19
CA GLY A 87 5.56 -0.27 -2.37
C GLY A 87 5.28 1.14 -2.84
N LEU A 88 6.34 1.93 -2.89
CA LEU A 88 6.40 3.25 -3.50
C LEU A 88 7.35 3.16 -4.71
N TRP A 89 6.79 3.27 -5.91
CA TRP A 89 7.52 3.01 -7.15
C TRP A 89 7.81 4.28 -7.91
N PRO A 90 9.05 4.54 -8.30
CA PRO A 90 9.35 5.65 -9.20
C PRO A 90 8.80 5.34 -10.60
N GLU A 91 8.15 6.33 -11.19
CA GLU A 91 7.68 6.28 -12.58
C GLU A 91 8.63 7.09 -13.48
N GLY A 92 8.86 6.58 -14.67
CA GLY A 92 9.62 7.25 -15.71
C GLY A 92 8.73 7.83 -16.81
N ASP A 93 9.35 8.27 -17.90
CA ASP A 93 8.63 8.72 -19.10
C ASP A 93 8.28 7.51 -19.98
N ARG A 94 7.19 7.63 -20.76
CA ARG A 94 6.76 6.65 -21.79
C ARG A 94 6.65 5.21 -21.26
N GLN A 95 6.23 5.04 -19.97
CA GLN A 95 6.09 3.72 -19.33
C GLN A 95 7.42 2.95 -19.17
N ILE A 96 8.54 3.65 -19.19
CA ILE A 96 9.85 3.10 -18.88
C ILE A 96 10.22 3.54 -17.46
N ASP A 97 9.89 2.68 -16.48
CA ASP A 97 10.10 3.03 -15.09
C ASP A 97 11.51 2.70 -14.61
N PRO A 98 12.10 3.58 -13.76
CA PRO A 98 13.36 3.28 -13.11
C PRO A 98 13.27 1.99 -12.29
N ALA A 99 14.28 1.15 -12.38
CA ALA A 99 14.35 -0.07 -11.59
C ALA A 99 15.79 -0.51 -11.38
N TRP A 100 16.11 -1.02 -10.19
CA TRP A 100 17.43 -1.60 -9.86
C TRP A 100 18.57 -0.61 -10.07
N CYS A 101 18.42 0.62 -9.58
CA CYS A 101 19.35 1.71 -9.88
C CYS A 101 20.68 1.64 -9.11
N GLY A 102 20.74 0.86 -8.05
CA GLY A 102 21.90 0.73 -7.20
C GLY A 102 22.03 -0.65 -6.56
N GLU A 103 23.16 -0.90 -5.94
CA GLU A 103 23.36 -2.10 -5.12
C GLU A 103 22.47 -2.04 -3.87
N ALA A 104 21.79 -3.15 -3.59
CA ALA A 104 20.94 -3.29 -2.41
C ALA A 104 21.51 -4.34 -1.47
N LYS A 105 22.22 -3.90 -0.44
CA LYS A 105 22.62 -4.78 0.67
C LYS A 105 21.39 -5.30 1.42
N PRO A 106 21.50 -6.40 2.16
CA PRO A 106 20.44 -6.86 3.05
C PRO A 106 20.00 -5.76 4.01
N LEU A 107 18.69 -5.61 4.18
CA LEU A 107 18.13 -4.64 5.12
C LEU A 107 18.46 -5.03 6.55
N ASP A 108 18.70 -4.02 7.38
CA ASP A 108 18.85 -4.20 8.83
C ASP A 108 17.56 -4.72 9.46
N ALA A 109 17.68 -5.65 10.41
CA ALA A 109 16.54 -6.28 11.08
C ALA A 109 15.67 -5.27 11.83
N GLY A 110 16.26 -4.24 12.43
CA GLY A 110 15.52 -3.16 13.11
C GLY A 110 14.66 -2.38 12.14
N LEU A 111 15.20 -2.03 10.98
CA LEU A 111 14.46 -1.35 9.91
C LEU A 111 13.30 -2.20 9.40
N VAL A 112 13.53 -3.49 9.16
CA VAL A 112 12.47 -4.42 8.74
C VAL A 112 11.36 -4.50 9.78
N LYS A 113 11.69 -4.68 11.07
CA LYS A 113 10.72 -4.73 12.16
C LYS A 113 9.92 -3.44 12.28
N GLN A 114 10.55 -2.27 12.10
CA GLN A 114 9.90 -0.95 12.14
C GLN A 114 8.79 -0.81 11.09
N HIS A 115 8.96 -1.40 9.92
CA HIS A 115 8.03 -1.28 8.80
C HIS A 115 7.14 -2.52 8.59
N PHE A 116 7.29 -3.54 9.42
CA PHE A 116 6.66 -4.85 9.23
C PHE A 116 5.14 -4.80 9.23
N CYS A 117 4.52 -4.02 10.12
CA CYS A 117 3.06 -3.94 10.15
C CYS A 117 2.44 -3.12 9.01
N MET A 118 3.26 -2.40 8.27
CA MET A 118 2.87 -1.72 7.03
C MET A 118 3.00 -2.66 5.82
N THR A 119 4.07 -3.47 5.79
CA THR A 119 4.39 -4.45 4.75
C THR A 119 4.82 -5.75 5.44
N PRO A 120 3.86 -6.68 5.74
CA PRO A 120 4.12 -7.84 6.61
C PRO A 120 4.89 -8.97 5.91
N SER A 121 5.98 -8.60 5.25
CA SER A 121 6.89 -9.52 4.58
C SER A 121 8.30 -8.91 4.50
N ALA A 122 9.25 -9.49 5.23
CA ALA A 122 10.64 -9.05 5.20
C ALA A 122 11.26 -9.16 3.79
N ARG A 123 10.89 -10.20 3.04
CA ARG A 123 11.34 -10.38 1.65
C ARG A 123 10.76 -9.32 0.72
N LEU A 124 9.49 -8.95 0.90
CA LEU A 124 8.90 -7.87 0.11
C LEU A 124 9.56 -6.53 0.41
N LEU A 125 9.84 -6.22 1.68
CA LEU A 125 10.59 -5.02 2.04
C LEU A 125 11.96 -4.99 1.37
N GLN A 126 12.70 -6.11 1.37
CA GLN A 126 13.99 -6.22 0.68
C GLN A 126 13.84 -5.99 -0.82
N HIS A 127 12.85 -6.61 -1.46
CA HIS A 127 12.58 -6.45 -2.88
C HIS A 127 12.24 -5.01 -3.26
N GLU A 128 11.35 -4.37 -2.52
CA GLU A 128 10.92 -3.00 -2.76
C GLU A 128 12.08 -2.00 -2.63
N TRP A 129 12.97 -2.23 -1.65
CA TRP A 129 14.20 -1.45 -1.55
C TRP A 129 15.09 -1.68 -2.77
N ALA A 130 15.40 -2.94 -3.07
CA ALA A 130 16.35 -3.29 -4.13
C ALA A 130 15.91 -2.78 -5.50
N LYS A 131 14.65 -3.00 -5.85
CA LYS A 131 14.11 -2.70 -7.17
C LYS A 131 13.73 -1.23 -7.36
N HIS A 132 13.08 -0.65 -6.36
CA HIS A 132 12.46 0.66 -6.47
C HIS A 132 13.17 1.71 -5.59
N GLY A 133 13.48 1.36 -4.36
CA GLY A 133 14.06 2.28 -3.39
C GLY A 133 15.42 2.81 -3.82
N THR A 134 16.27 1.96 -4.42
CA THR A 134 17.59 2.35 -4.93
C THR A 134 17.54 3.39 -6.05
N CYS A 135 16.39 3.58 -6.68
CA CYS A 135 16.15 4.63 -7.67
C CYS A 135 15.67 5.94 -7.06
N MET A 136 15.34 5.96 -5.77
CA MET A 136 14.72 7.10 -5.10
C MET A 136 15.58 7.68 -3.98
N ALA A 137 16.41 6.86 -3.35
CA ALA A 137 17.17 7.24 -2.18
C ALA A 137 18.52 6.52 -2.12
N ASP A 138 19.48 7.16 -1.45
CA ASP A 138 20.82 6.61 -1.19
C ASP A 138 20.84 5.62 0.00
N LYS A 139 19.79 5.66 0.84
CA LYS A 139 19.66 4.82 2.03
C LYS A 139 18.25 4.27 2.19
N PRO A 140 18.09 3.01 2.64
CA PRO A 140 16.78 2.38 2.77
C PRO A 140 15.85 3.08 3.77
N ASP A 141 16.39 3.64 4.86
CA ASP A 141 15.60 4.38 5.84
C ASP A 141 14.89 5.60 5.25
N ARG A 142 15.52 6.31 4.31
CA ARG A 142 14.90 7.44 3.60
C ARG A 142 13.75 6.99 2.70
N TYR A 143 13.94 5.90 1.96
CA TYR A 143 12.90 5.32 1.12
C TYR A 143 11.68 4.88 1.94
N PHE A 144 11.91 4.06 2.97
CA PHE A 144 10.82 3.56 3.81
C PHE A 144 10.14 4.67 4.62
N ARG A 145 10.87 5.69 5.03
CA ARG A 145 10.29 6.87 5.68
C ARG A 145 9.30 7.58 4.76
N ALA A 146 9.68 7.86 3.52
CA ALA A 146 8.79 8.48 2.54
C ALA A 146 7.56 7.62 2.27
N ALA A 147 7.75 6.33 1.99
CA ALA A 147 6.68 5.37 1.75
C ALA A 147 5.72 5.26 2.95
N SER A 148 6.26 5.24 4.17
CA SER A 148 5.48 5.18 5.41
C SER A 148 4.63 6.43 5.63
N ILE A 149 5.18 7.62 5.41
CA ILE A 149 4.44 8.89 5.53
C ILE A 149 3.26 8.90 4.55
N LEU A 150 3.50 8.55 3.30
CA LEU A 150 2.48 8.52 2.26
C LEU A 150 1.39 7.49 2.56
N TYR A 151 1.76 6.28 2.95
CA TYR A 151 0.82 5.22 3.32
C TYR A 151 -0.08 5.63 4.49
N ARG A 152 0.49 6.23 5.54
CA ARG A 152 -0.26 6.68 6.72
C ARG A 152 -1.19 7.86 6.44
N ALA A 153 -0.90 8.65 5.42
CA ALA A 153 -1.76 9.75 4.99
C ALA A 153 -3.01 9.29 4.25
N VAL A 154 -3.02 8.05 3.69
CA VAL A 154 -4.16 7.52 2.96
C VAL A 154 -5.29 7.12 3.91
N ARG A 155 -6.50 7.54 3.57
CA ARG A 155 -7.74 7.09 4.20
C ARG A 155 -8.38 5.99 3.35
N PHE A 156 -8.91 4.98 3.99
CA PHE A 156 -9.52 3.84 3.31
C PHE A 156 -11.04 3.84 3.54
N PRO A 157 -11.84 3.52 2.49
CA PRO A 157 -13.28 3.43 2.63
C PRO A 157 -13.69 2.23 3.49
N ASP A 158 -14.95 2.21 3.93
CA ASP A 158 -15.53 1.02 4.55
C ASP A 158 -15.64 -0.11 3.53
N MET A 159 -14.62 -0.96 3.52
CA MET A 159 -14.51 -2.09 2.59
C MET A 159 -15.63 -3.12 2.80
N ASN A 160 -16.13 -3.26 4.02
CA ASN A 160 -17.25 -4.16 4.32
C ASN A 160 -18.55 -3.65 3.71
N ALA A 161 -18.84 -2.36 3.84
CA ALA A 161 -19.99 -1.74 3.20
C ALA A 161 -19.92 -1.84 1.67
N LEU A 162 -18.76 -1.51 1.07
CA LEU A 162 -18.54 -1.59 -0.37
C LEU A 162 -18.68 -3.01 -0.91
N SER A 163 -18.17 -4.02 -0.21
CA SER A 163 -18.28 -5.42 -0.64
C SER A 163 -19.72 -5.94 -0.66
N ARG A 164 -20.57 -5.46 0.26
CA ARG A 164 -22.00 -5.84 0.32
C ARG A 164 -22.86 -5.13 -0.72
N ARG A 165 -22.53 -3.88 -1.07
CA ARG A 165 -23.30 -3.07 -2.01
C ARG A 165 -23.19 -3.49 -3.47
N GLY A 166 -22.11 -4.21 -3.83
CA GLY A 166 -21.81 -4.52 -5.22
C GLY A 166 -21.51 -3.25 -6.02
N VAL A 167 -20.24 -2.86 -6.05
CA VAL A 167 -19.79 -1.62 -6.72
C VAL A 167 -19.08 -1.90 -8.03
N THR A 168 -18.96 -0.87 -8.87
CA THR A 168 -18.04 -0.90 -10.02
C THR A 168 -16.68 -0.31 -9.60
N THR A 169 -15.65 -0.57 -10.41
CA THR A 169 -14.30 0.01 -10.20
C THR A 169 -14.33 1.54 -10.20
N GLY A 170 -15.18 2.16 -11.01
CA GLY A 170 -15.35 3.61 -11.04
C GLY A 170 -16.01 4.16 -9.77
N VAL A 171 -17.05 3.48 -9.26
CA VAL A 171 -17.69 3.84 -7.98
C VAL A 171 -16.70 3.69 -6.83
N PHE A 172 -15.91 2.62 -6.84
CA PHE A 172 -14.85 2.42 -5.83
C PHE A 172 -13.79 3.53 -5.89
N ALA A 173 -13.29 3.87 -7.09
CA ALA A 173 -12.31 4.93 -7.27
C ALA A 173 -12.86 6.31 -6.83
N ALA A 174 -14.13 6.59 -7.11
CA ALA A 174 -14.80 7.81 -6.67
C ALA A 174 -14.92 7.88 -5.14
N GLU A 175 -15.32 6.79 -4.50
CA GLU A 175 -15.43 6.73 -3.04
C GLU A 175 -14.05 6.87 -2.37
N PHE A 176 -13.03 6.20 -2.92
CA PHE A 176 -11.66 6.31 -2.44
C PHE A 176 -11.14 7.75 -2.55
N ALA A 177 -11.38 8.41 -3.69
CA ALA A 177 -10.99 9.80 -3.90
C ALA A 177 -11.75 10.75 -2.97
N ARG A 178 -13.06 10.56 -2.79
CA ARG A 178 -13.90 11.42 -1.96
C ARG A 178 -13.41 11.55 -0.51
N ILE A 179 -12.93 10.45 0.08
CA ILE A 179 -12.43 10.44 1.47
C ILE A 179 -10.98 10.91 1.61
N ASN A 180 -10.26 11.03 0.49
CA ASN A 180 -8.88 11.52 0.45
C ASN A 180 -8.87 12.93 -0.16
N ARG A 181 -8.78 13.94 0.72
CA ARG A 181 -8.85 15.35 0.31
C ARG A 181 -7.84 15.67 -0.80
N GLY A 182 -8.31 16.34 -1.84
CA GLY A 182 -7.48 16.74 -2.99
C GLY A 182 -7.32 15.65 -4.05
N MET A 183 -7.90 14.45 -3.87
CA MET A 183 -7.89 13.40 -4.88
C MET A 183 -9.12 13.47 -5.78
N THR A 184 -8.94 12.99 -7.01
CA THR A 184 -10.01 12.70 -7.98
C THR A 184 -9.92 11.23 -8.41
N PRO A 185 -10.99 10.63 -8.96
CA PRO A 185 -10.93 9.25 -9.47
C PRO A 185 -9.85 9.02 -10.53
N ALA A 186 -9.47 10.07 -11.29
CA ALA A 186 -8.42 9.99 -12.31
C ALA A 186 -7.01 9.80 -11.72
N MET A 187 -6.83 10.01 -10.42
CA MET A 187 -5.57 9.83 -9.69
C MET A 187 -5.42 8.43 -9.10
N VAL A 188 -6.44 7.57 -9.28
CA VAL A 188 -6.53 6.25 -8.64
C VAL A 188 -6.70 5.18 -9.71
N ARG A 189 -5.85 4.16 -9.68
CA ARG A 189 -5.96 2.96 -10.51
C ARG A 189 -6.41 1.78 -9.68
N ILE A 190 -7.34 1.02 -10.23
CA ILE A 190 -7.87 -0.19 -9.59
C ILE A 190 -7.34 -1.40 -10.34
N MET A 191 -6.54 -2.20 -9.66
CA MET A 191 -6.01 -3.44 -10.19
C MET A 191 -6.87 -4.60 -9.70
N THR A 192 -7.20 -5.50 -10.61
CA THR A 192 -8.02 -6.69 -10.30
C THR A 192 -7.31 -7.97 -10.70
N THR A 193 -7.67 -9.07 -10.05
CA THR A 193 -7.34 -10.42 -10.51
C THR A 193 -8.31 -10.87 -11.60
N PRO A 194 -8.08 -12.01 -12.27
CA PRO A 194 -9.12 -12.68 -13.04
C PRO A 194 -10.37 -12.85 -12.18
N GLY A 195 -11.55 -12.64 -12.77
CA GLY A 195 -12.82 -12.62 -12.04
C GLY A 195 -13.14 -11.29 -11.34
N ASN A 196 -12.37 -10.23 -11.62
CA ASN A 196 -12.59 -8.86 -11.15
C ASN A 196 -12.53 -8.70 -9.63
N TRP A 197 -11.73 -9.48 -8.93
CA TRP A 197 -11.48 -9.30 -7.51
C TRP A 197 -10.47 -8.17 -7.29
N LEU A 198 -10.75 -7.29 -6.35
CA LEU A 198 -9.85 -6.21 -5.96
C LEU A 198 -8.50 -6.78 -5.53
N LYS A 199 -7.45 -6.44 -6.27
CA LYS A 199 -6.07 -6.82 -5.97
C LYS A 199 -5.31 -5.67 -5.30
N GLU A 200 -5.27 -4.52 -5.97
CA GLU A 200 -4.52 -3.35 -5.53
C GLU A 200 -5.24 -2.05 -5.86
N VAL A 201 -4.97 -1.04 -5.06
CA VAL A 201 -5.23 0.36 -5.37
C VAL A 201 -3.88 1.05 -5.56
N ARG A 202 -3.71 1.80 -6.66
CA ARG A 202 -2.50 2.56 -6.92
C ARG A 202 -2.83 4.03 -7.04
N ILE A 203 -2.05 4.86 -6.36
CA ILE A 203 -2.22 6.32 -6.37
C ILE A 203 -1.07 6.92 -7.15
N CYS A 204 -1.37 7.65 -8.22
CA CYS A 204 -0.37 8.34 -9.04
C CYS A 204 0.00 9.67 -8.39
N MET A 205 1.29 9.98 -8.35
CA MET A 205 1.86 11.15 -7.70
C MET A 205 2.87 11.85 -8.59
N ASP A 206 3.01 13.16 -8.43
CA ASP A 206 4.09 13.92 -9.04
C ASP A 206 5.43 13.74 -8.28
N THR A 207 6.48 14.41 -8.74
CA THR A 207 7.81 14.35 -8.12
C THR A 207 7.87 14.99 -6.73
N ALA A 208 6.85 15.76 -6.33
CA ALA A 208 6.68 16.32 -4.99
C ALA A 208 5.75 15.46 -4.11
N PHE A 209 5.46 14.23 -4.52
CA PHE A 209 4.55 13.29 -3.86
C PHE A 209 3.10 13.79 -3.71
N LYS A 210 2.67 14.74 -4.54
CA LYS A 210 1.28 15.18 -4.57
C LYS A 210 0.48 14.30 -5.55
N PRO A 211 -0.75 13.88 -5.19
CA PRO A 211 -1.59 13.13 -6.11
C PRO A 211 -1.82 13.88 -7.42
N ARG A 212 -1.65 13.19 -8.54
CA ARG A 212 -1.87 13.73 -9.90
C ARG A 212 -2.71 12.77 -10.74
N PRO A 213 -3.38 13.22 -11.79
CA PRO A 213 -4.02 12.32 -12.76
C PRO A 213 -3.02 11.29 -13.29
N CYS A 214 -3.44 10.04 -13.31
CA CYS A 214 -2.60 8.95 -13.77
C CYS A 214 -2.30 9.10 -15.27
N PRO A 215 -1.07 8.81 -15.71
CA PRO A 215 -0.74 8.81 -17.14
C PRO A 215 -1.65 7.88 -17.94
N LYS A 216 -1.96 8.26 -19.20
CA LYS A 216 -2.75 7.43 -20.09
C LYS A 216 -1.97 6.17 -20.49
N GLY A 217 -2.70 5.09 -20.81
CA GLY A 217 -2.11 3.84 -21.31
C GLY A 217 -1.64 2.88 -20.22
N GLU A 218 -1.60 3.31 -18.98
CA GLU A 218 -1.25 2.43 -17.88
C GLU A 218 -2.39 1.48 -17.47
N PRO A 219 -2.07 0.25 -17.01
CA PRO A 219 -3.09 -0.73 -16.63
C PRO A 219 -4.00 -0.23 -15.50
N THR A 220 -5.29 -0.32 -15.74
CA THR A 220 -6.34 -0.13 -14.73
C THR A 220 -7.60 -0.86 -15.18
N ALA A 221 -8.40 -1.34 -14.25
CA ALA A 221 -9.68 -1.94 -14.60
C ALA A 221 -10.67 -0.87 -15.12
N PRO A 222 -11.42 -1.15 -16.20
CA PRO A 222 -12.38 -0.22 -16.78
C PRO A 222 -13.43 0.27 -15.76
N PRO A 223 -13.81 1.57 -15.74
CA PRO A 223 -14.66 2.15 -14.67
C PRO A 223 -16.04 1.48 -14.51
N LYS A 224 -16.61 0.94 -15.58
CA LYS A 224 -17.90 0.24 -15.54
C LYS A 224 -17.79 -1.24 -15.15
N ARG A 225 -16.58 -1.76 -14.92
CA ARG A 225 -16.35 -3.15 -14.53
C ARG A 225 -16.87 -3.40 -13.13
N ARG A 226 -17.67 -4.45 -12.93
CA ARG A 226 -18.05 -4.90 -11.60
C ARG A 226 -16.79 -5.25 -10.79
N LEU A 227 -16.73 -4.77 -9.56
CA LEU A 227 -15.63 -5.04 -8.65
C LEU A 227 -16.10 -5.99 -7.55
N ASN A 228 -15.45 -7.14 -7.44
CA ASN A 228 -15.63 -8.06 -6.34
C ASN A 228 -14.60 -7.73 -5.26
N ILE A 229 -15.03 -7.68 -4.00
CA ILE A 229 -14.16 -7.37 -2.86
C ILE A 229 -14.21 -8.57 -1.92
N TRP A 230 -13.11 -9.32 -1.85
CA TRP A 230 -13.00 -10.42 -0.90
C TRP A 230 -12.91 -9.89 0.52
N ARG A 231 -13.70 -10.47 1.42
CA ARG A 231 -13.68 -10.16 2.86
C ARG A 231 -13.02 -11.30 3.61
N ASP A 232 -12.21 -10.95 4.58
CA ASP A 232 -11.77 -11.90 5.59
C ASP A 232 -12.84 -11.90 6.70
N GLU A 233 -13.59 -12.97 6.78
CA GLU A 233 -14.68 -13.11 7.74
C GLU A 233 -14.21 -13.67 9.09
N ARG A 234 -12.88 -13.88 9.26
CA ARG A 234 -12.28 -14.36 10.51
C ARG A 234 -12.35 -13.32 11.62
#